data_6ff7c0696ce0d5f77fe5289194e9d962
#
_entry.id   6ff7c0696ce0d5f77fe5289194e9d962
#
_cell.length_a   1.000
_cell.length_b   1.000
_cell.length_c   1.000
_cell.angle_alpha   90.00
_cell.angle_beta   90.00
_cell.angle_gamma   90.00
#
_symmetry.space_group_name_H-M   'P 1'
#
loop_
_entity.id
_entity.type
_entity.pdbx_description
1 polymer ?
#
loop_
_entity_poly.entity_id
_entity_poly.type
_entity_poly.pdbx_seq_one_letter_code
_entity_poly.pdbx_strand_id
1 'polypeptide(L)'
;AALAYLLSRPWSIYREQVKTRIQSPAHRSDFIINVLKGKTVREILPAERAGFDTVSTDTPMPAIQQLITRTTQTVFPVVDAEGLYVGLFGINDVREFLYERQMGSLAIAQDLVIPGVQPLRPDTDLSAAMWEFARLPYEELPVIADDGSQRIMGMLGRREILAAYNLQLRGHEEGQAEDETASE
;
A
#
# COMPACT_ATOMS: atom_id res chain seq x y z
N ALA A 1 -8.38 -54.13 -24.77
CA ALA A 1 -7.43 -53.47 -23.85
C ALA A 1 -6.54 -52.42 -24.58
N ALA A 2 -6.14 -52.68 -25.84
CA ALA A 2 -5.25 -51.80 -26.61
C ALA A 2 -5.93 -50.48 -27.07
N LEU A 3 -7.23 -50.48 -27.35
CA LEU A 3 -7.98 -49.27 -27.79
C LEU A 3 -8.15 -48.23 -26.66
N ALA A 4 -8.30 -48.67 -25.42
CA ALA A 4 -8.45 -47.77 -24.27
C ALA A 4 -7.16 -46.97 -23.97
N TYR A 5 -6.00 -47.54 -24.30
CA TYR A 5 -4.70 -46.89 -24.08
C TYR A 5 -4.41 -45.77 -25.09
N LEU A 6 -4.94 -45.84 -26.30
CA LEU A 6 -4.78 -44.83 -27.35
C LEU A 6 -5.68 -43.60 -27.16
N LEU A 7 -6.81 -43.74 -26.43
CA LEU A 7 -7.76 -42.65 -26.17
C LEU A 7 -7.41 -41.86 -24.94
N SER A 8 -6.55 -42.34 -24.05
CA SER A 8 -6.20 -41.66 -22.78
C SER A 8 -5.00 -40.71 -22.89
N ARG A 9 -4.28 -40.68 -24.00
CA ARG A 9 -3.02 -39.93 -24.16
C ARG A 9 -3.14 -38.40 -24.33
N PRO A 10 -4.24 -37.75 -24.78
CA PRO A 10 -4.24 -36.31 -24.97
C PRO A 10 -4.89 -35.51 -23.82
N TRP A 11 -5.48 -36.14 -22.82
CA TRP A 11 -6.26 -35.46 -21.80
C TRP A 11 -5.63 -35.57 -20.43
N SER A 12 -4.52 -34.85 -20.23
CA SER A 12 -4.02 -34.58 -18.89
C SER A 12 -4.80 -33.38 -18.32
N ILE A 13 -5.62 -33.64 -17.32
CA ILE A 13 -6.31 -32.62 -16.51
C ILE A 13 -5.33 -31.74 -15.72
N TYR A 14 -4.02 -32.05 -15.78
CA TYR A 14 -2.95 -31.36 -15.05
C TYR A 14 -2.09 -30.44 -15.95
N ARG A 15 -2.60 -29.98 -17.09
CA ARG A 15 -1.85 -29.08 -17.99
C ARG A 15 -1.48 -27.74 -17.39
N GLU A 16 -2.22 -27.30 -16.38
CA GLU A 16 -2.07 -26.02 -15.70
C GLU A 16 -1.46 -26.15 -14.28
N GLN A 17 -0.83 -27.28 -13.98
CA GLN A 17 -0.16 -27.43 -12.68
C GLN A 17 1.11 -26.59 -12.64
N VAL A 18 1.08 -25.50 -11.85
CA VAL A 18 2.25 -24.68 -11.57
C VAL A 18 3.36 -25.51 -10.91
N LYS A 19 4.56 -25.43 -11.48
CA LYS A 19 5.70 -26.30 -11.12
C LYS A 19 6.21 -26.08 -9.70
N THR A 20 5.88 -24.94 -9.07
CA THR A 20 6.28 -24.63 -7.70
C THR A 20 5.13 -23.99 -6.92
N ARG A 21 5.15 -24.16 -5.60
CA ARG A 21 4.18 -23.56 -4.66
C ARG A 21 4.16 -22.03 -4.76
N ILE A 22 5.29 -21.42 -5.11
CA ILE A 22 5.50 -19.98 -5.30
C ILE A 22 4.69 -19.42 -6.49
N GLN A 23 4.47 -20.24 -7.53
CA GLN A 23 3.76 -19.82 -8.74
C GLN A 23 2.24 -19.99 -8.62
N SER A 24 1.73 -20.55 -7.52
CA SER A 24 0.29 -20.69 -7.30
C SER A 24 -0.33 -19.35 -6.92
N PRO A 25 -1.37 -18.86 -7.64
CA PRO A 25 -2.06 -17.62 -7.30
C PRO A 25 -2.64 -17.60 -5.88
N ALA A 26 -3.01 -18.77 -5.34
CA ALA A 26 -3.60 -18.91 -4.01
C ALA A 26 -2.61 -18.62 -2.85
N HIS A 27 -1.29 -18.70 -3.09
CA HIS A 27 -0.26 -18.50 -2.06
C HIS A 27 0.59 -17.24 -2.27
N ARG A 28 0.24 -16.41 -3.27
CA ARG A 28 1.01 -15.20 -3.57
C ARG A 28 1.04 -14.19 -2.42
N SER A 29 -0.07 -13.99 -1.75
CA SER A 29 -0.17 -13.09 -0.59
C SER A 29 0.70 -13.57 0.58
N ASP A 30 0.65 -14.86 0.89
CA ASP A 30 1.43 -15.44 1.98
C ASP A 30 2.93 -15.35 1.72
N PHE A 31 3.34 -15.50 0.46
CA PHE A 31 4.73 -15.39 0.05
C PHE A 31 5.25 -13.95 0.12
N ILE A 32 4.47 -12.97 -0.34
CA ILE A 32 4.81 -11.54 -0.23
C ILE A 32 5.05 -11.16 1.23
N ILE A 33 4.14 -11.58 2.13
CA ILE A 33 4.23 -11.31 3.57
C ILE A 33 5.52 -11.90 4.16
N ASN A 34 5.87 -13.15 3.82
CA ASN A 34 7.07 -13.79 4.33
C ASN A 34 8.37 -13.12 3.89
N VAL A 35 8.42 -12.65 2.64
CA VAL A 35 9.61 -11.97 2.07
C VAL A 35 9.82 -10.59 2.70
N LEU A 36 8.74 -9.88 3.04
CA LEU A 36 8.78 -8.54 3.64
C LEU A 36 9.00 -8.55 5.16
N LYS A 37 8.82 -9.71 5.80
CA LYS A 37 8.93 -9.85 7.25
C LYS A 37 10.33 -9.47 7.75
N GLY A 38 10.36 -8.63 8.80
CA GLY A 38 11.61 -8.15 9.39
C GLY A 38 12.20 -6.90 8.70
N LYS A 39 11.56 -6.42 7.63
CA LYS A 39 11.85 -5.11 7.03
C LYS A 39 10.89 -4.07 7.58
N THR A 40 11.37 -2.85 7.78
CA THR A 40 10.59 -1.76 8.36
C THR A 40 10.27 -0.66 7.36
N VAL A 41 9.23 0.11 7.65
CA VAL A 41 8.87 1.31 6.89
C VAL A 41 10.05 2.28 6.80
N ARG A 42 10.84 2.43 7.87
CA ARG A 42 12.03 3.30 7.94
C ARG A 42 13.03 3.00 6.83
N GLU A 43 13.20 1.74 6.46
CA GLU A 43 14.19 1.31 5.47
C GLU A 43 13.83 1.73 4.04
N ILE A 44 12.54 1.95 3.77
CA ILE A 44 12.04 2.26 2.43
C ILE A 44 11.34 3.62 2.33
N LEU A 45 11.10 4.29 3.46
CA LEU A 45 10.50 5.62 3.45
C LEU A 45 11.48 6.59 2.76
N PRO A 46 11.08 7.22 1.65
CA PRO A 46 11.96 8.14 0.94
C PRO A 46 12.38 9.30 1.85
N ALA A 47 13.69 9.51 2.00
CA ALA A 47 14.25 10.57 2.84
C ALA A 47 13.85 11.99 2.38
N GLU A 48 13.44 12.13 1.13
CA GLU A 48 13.13 13.40 0.45
C GLU A 48 11.72 13.42 -0.18
N ARG A 49 10.70 12.86 0.46
CA ARG A 49 9.33 13.26 0.07
C ARG A 49 8.95 14.59 0.73
N ALA A 50 9.79 15.60 0.51
CA ALA A 50 9.39 16.99 0.51
C ALA A 50 8.40 17.18 -0.63
N GLY A 51 7.11 17.35 -0.34
CA GLY A 51 6.14 17.71 -1.35
C GLY A 51 4.83 16.94 -1.32
N PHE A 52 4.37 16.48 -0.17
CA PHE A 52 2.96 16.14 -0.01
C PHE A 52 2.21 17.31 0.66
N ASP A 53 1.00 17.57 0.17
CA ASP A 53 0.12 18.57 0.76
C ASP A 53 -0.63 17.96 1.95
N THR A 54 -0.67 18.69 3.05
CA THR A 54 -1.56 18.43 4.19
C THR A 54 -2.72 19.41 4.17
N VAL A 55 -3.85 19.02 4.77
CA VAL A 55 -5.05 19.84 4.83
C VAL A 55 -5.39 20.08 6.30
N SER A 56 -5.63 21.35 6.68
CA SER A 56 -6.10 21.66 8.03
C SER A 56 -7.55 21.22 8.22
N THR A 57 -7.91 20.79 9.42
CA THR A 57 -9.27 20.33 9.78
C THR A 57 -10.36 21.32 9.40
N ASP A 58 -10.08 22.63 9.45
CA ASP A 58 -11.00 23.72 9.17
C ASP A 58 -11.02 24.19 7.71
N THR A 59 -10.20 23.55 6.84
CA THR A 59 -10.13 23.91 5.41
C THR A 59 -11.48 23.71 4.74
N PRO A 60 -12.08 24.76 4.13
CA PRO A 60 -13.39 24.66 3.51
C PRO A 60 -13.35 23.90 2.18
N MET A 61 -14.45 23.24 1.84
CA MET A 61 -14.58 22.41 0.63
C MET A 61 -14.11 23.10 -0.67
N PRO A 62 -14.41 24.38 -0.93
CA PRO A 62 -13.92 25.05 -2.13
C PRO A 62 -12.40 25.12 -2.22
N ALA A 63 -11.70 25.27 -1.09
CA ALA A 63 -10.24 25.28 -1.04
C ALA A 63 -9.67 23.85 -1.28
N ILE A 64 -10.32 22.81 -0.74
CA ILE A 64 -9.97 21.41 -1.01
C ILE A 64 -10.13 21.09 -2.50
N GLN A 65 -11.22 21.52 -3.12
CA GLN A 65 -11.44 21.34 -4.56
C GLN A 65 -10.35 22.02 -5.41
N GLN A 66 -9.94 23.23 -5.02
CA GLN A 66 -8.82 23.93 -5.69
C GLN A 66 -7.48 23.17 -5.52
N LEU A 67 -7.22 22.66 -4.32
CA LEU A 67 -6.02 21.86 -4.03
C LEU A 67 -5.96 20.64 -4.95
N ILE A 68 -7.03 19.86 -5.02
CA ILE A 68 -7.12 18.64 -5.85
C ILE A 68 -6.84 18.94 -7.33
N THR A 69 -7.20 20.13 -7.85
CA THR A 69 -6.94 20.50 -9.24
C THR A 69 -5.48 20.87 -9.52
N ARG A 70 -4.67 21.13 -8.50
CA ARG A 70 -3.28 21.61 -8.60
C ARG A 70 -2.23 20.57 -8.31
N THR A 71 -2.63 19.45 -7.75
CA THR A 71 -1.72 18.39 -7.34
C THR A 71 -2.05 17.06 -8.02
N THR A 72 -1.06 16.19 -8.13
CA THR A 72 -1.24 14.79 -8.54
C THR A 72 -1.46 13.86 -7.34
N GLN A 73 -1.42 14.40 -6.12
CA GLN A 73 -1.68 13.67 -4.90
C GLN A 73 -3.11 13.16 -4.87
N THR A 74 -3.31 11.94 -4.43
CA THR A 74 -4.64 11.30 -4.39
C THR A 74 -5.17 11.08 -2.98
N VAL A 75 -4.30 11.17 -1.97
CA VAL A 75 -4.61 11.00 -0.55
C VAL A 75 -4.08 12.19 0.22
N PHE A 76 -4.92 12.81 1.02
CA PHE A 76 -4.61 14.04 1.75
C PHE A 76 -4.67 13.77 3.26
N PRO A 77 -3.52 13.80 3.96
CA PRO A 77 -3.50 13.81 5.40
C PRO A 77 -4.15 15.09 5.94
N VAL A 78 -4.98 14.93 6.97
CA VAL A 78 -5.62 16.03 7.69
C VAL A 78 -4.87 16.25 8.99
N VAL A 79 -4.57 17.52 9.28
CA VAL A 79 -3.86 17.95 10.49
C VAL A 79 -4.68 18.97 11.28
N ASP A 80 -4.47 19.01 12.59
CA ASP A 80 -5.03 20.04 13.46
C ASP A 80 -4.26 21.36 13.38
N ALA A 81 -4.63 22.31 14.25
CA ALA A 81 -3.98 23.62 14.33
C ALA A 81 -2.50 23.54 14.75
N GLU A 82 -2.11 22.51 15.46
CA GLU A 82 -0.76 22.22 15.92
C GLU A 82 0.07 21.47 14.85
N GLY A 83 -0.54 21.08 13.72
CA GLY A 83 0.08 20.33 12.65
C GLY A 83 0.18 18.82 12.94
N LEU A 84 -0.62 18.30 13.84
CA LEU A 84 -0.66 16.89 14.22
C LEU A 84 -1.67 16.13 13.37
N TYR A 85 -1.35 14.88 13.05
CA TYR A 85 -2.22 14.04 12.25
C TYR A 85 -3.54 13.71 12.96
N VAL A 86 -4.64 13.99 12.28
CA VAL A 86 -6.00 13.71 12.74
C VAL A 86 -6.63 12.56 11.96
N GLY A 87 -6.29 12.46 10.66
CA GLY A 87 -6.85 11.45 9.77
C GLY A 87 -6.48 11.74 8.33
N LEU A 88 -7.17 11.12 7.40
CA LEU A 88 -6.98 11.36 5.97
C LEU A 88 -8.30 11.24 5.20
N PHE A 89 -8.29 11.74 3.98
CA PHE A 89 -9.29 11.46 2.94
C PHE A 89 -8.61 11.32 1.57
N GLY A 90 -9.26 10.63 0.65
CA GLY A 90 -8.83 10.53 -0.75
C GLY A 90 -9.71 11.36 -1.68
N ILE A 91 -9.27 11.51 -2.93
CA ILE A 91 -10.06 12.21 -3.98
C ILE A 91 -11.44 11.57 -4.17
N ASN A 92 -11.54 10.24 -4.07
CA ASN A 92 -12.81 9.53 -4.24
C ASN A 92 -13.78 9.84 -3.10
N ASP A 93 -13.28 9.99 -1.86
CA ASP A 93 -14.10 10.34 -0.70
C ASP A 93 -14.71 11.74 -0.88
N VAL A 94 -13.94 12.69 -1.43
CA VAL A 94 -14.46 14.03 -1.78
C VAL A 94 -15.58 13.95 -2.82
N ARG A 95 -15.42 13.12 -3.86
CA ARG A 95 -16.44 12.94 -4.90
C ARG A 95 -17.71 12.32 -4.35
N GLU A 96 -17.59 11.28 -3.53
CA GLU A 96 -18.72 10.61 -2.87
C GLU A 96 -19.46 11.57 -1.95
N PHE A 97 -18.72 12.32 -1.12
CA PHE A 97 -19.27 13.32 -0.23
C PHE A 97 -20.07 14.42 -0.97
N LEU A 98 -19.52 14.93 -2.08
CA LEU A 98 -20.19 15.95 -2.91
C LEU A 98 -21.46 15.41 -3.59
N TYR A 99 -21.46 14.12 -3.95
CA TYR A 99 -22.59 13.47 -4.59
C TYR A 99 -23.74 13.22 -3.60
N GLU A 100 -23.43 12.79 -2.38
CA GLU A 100 -24.42 12.41 -1.39
C GLU A 100 -25.03 13.61 -0.63
N ARG A 101 -24.27 14.69 -0.48
CA ARG A 101 -24.66 15.82 0.36
C ARG A 101 -24.93 17.09 -0.47
N GLN A 102 -26.20 17.50 -0.53
CA GLN A 102 -26.62 18.77 -1.17
C GLN A 102 -25.97 20.03 -0.55
N MET A 103 -25.38 19.94 0.64
CA MET A 103 -24.72 21.03 1.37
C MET A 103 -23.18 20.93 1.33
N GLY A 104 -22.62 20.26 0.34
CA GLY A 104 -21.18 20.05 0.25
C GLY A 104 -20.30 21.30 0.26
N SER A 105 -20.85 22.46 -0.15
CA SER A 105 -20.12 23.73 -0.12
C SER A 105 -19.85 24.31 1.28
N LEU A 106 -20.56 23.84 2.29
CA LEU A 106 -20.40 24.27 3.68
C LEU A 106 -19.51 23.34 4.50
N ALA A 107 -19.10 22.21 3.91
CA ALA A 107 -18.24 21.22 4.58
C ALA A 107 -16.81 21.71 4.71
N ILE A 108 -16.14 21.20 5.73
CA ILE A 108 -14.71 21.38 5.98
C ILE A 108 -13.97 20.03 5.93
N ALA A 109 -12.65 20.06 5.91
CA ALA A 109 -11.83 18.86 5.82
C ALA A 109 -12.12 17.83 6.92
N GLN A 110 -12.47 18.28 8.12
CA GLN A 110 -12.86 17.39 9.23
C GLN A 110 -14.05 16.49 8.88
N ASP A 111 -14.99 16.96 8.06
CA ASP A 111 -16.18 16.20 7.65
C ASP A 111 -15.84 15.08 6.62
N LEU A 112 -14.67 15.16 5.99
CA LEU A 112 -14.17 14.20 5.00
C LEU A 112 -13.30 13.13 5.64
N VAL A 113 -12.84 13.32 6.87
CA VAL A 113 -11.93 12.37 7.53
C VAL A 113 -12.57 10.99 7.63
N ILE A 114 -11.90 10.00 7.05
CA ILE A 114 -12.34 8.61 7.12
C ILE A 114 -11.94 8.03 8.48
N PRO A 115 -12.92 7.54 9.27
CA PRO A 115 -12.64 7.00 10.59
C PRO A 115 -11.88 5.67 10.50
N GLY A 116 -10.98 5.43 11.48
CA GLY A 116 -10.30 4.14 11.65
C GLY A 116 -9.10 3.90 10.76
N VAL A 117 -8.68 4.86 9.94
CA VAL A 117 -7.43 4.78 9.21
C VAL A 117 -6.27 5.12 10.14
N GLN A 118 -5.47 4.11 10.48
CA GLN A 118 -4.30 4.28 11.31
C GLN A 118 -3.10 4.69 10.46
N PRO A 119 -2.31 5.69 10.89
CA PRO A 119 -1.06 6.04 10.23
C PRO A 119 -0.02 4.95 10.48
N LEU A 120 0.93 4.81 9.57
CA LEU A 120 2.09 3.95 9.76
C LEU A 120 3.12 4.62 10.67
N ARG A 121 4.04 3.81 11.23
CA ARG A 121 5.20 4.28 11.98
C ARG A 121 6.49 3.82 11.31
N PRO A 122 7.62 4.50 11.52
CA PRO A 122 8.91 4.09 10.94
C PRO A 122 9.32 2.65 11.27
N ASP A 123 9.00 2.17 12.45
CA ASP A 123 9.30 0.80 12.93
C ASP A 123 8.23 -0.24 12.54
N THR A 124 7.15 0.17 11.86
CA THR A 124 6.14 -0.77 11.35
C THR A 124 6.79 -1.75 10.37
N ASP A 125 6.57 -3.05 10.59
CA ASP A 125 7.00 -4.11 9.66
C ASP A 125 6.28 -3.98 8.31
N LEU A 126 7.00 -4.16 7.19
CA LEU A 126 6.44 -3.99 5.85
C LEU A 126 5.33 -4.98 5.53
N SER A 127 5.33 -6.15 6.15
CA SER A 127 4.23 -7.10 6.01
C SER A 127 2.96 -6.57 6.69
N ALA A 128 3.08 -5.93 7.85
CA ALA A 128 1.97 -5.27 8.54
C ALA A 128 1.46 -4.06 7.75
N ALA A 129 2.38 -3.23 7.20
CA ALA A 129 2.01 -2.11 6.33
C ALA A 129 1.24 -2.60 5.08
N MET A 130 1.67 -3.71 4.47
CA MET A 130 0.95 -4.30 3.32
C MET A 130 -0.47 -4.75 3.69
N TRP A 131 -0.69 -5.27 4.91
CA TRP A 131 -2.03 -5.61 5.40
C TRP A 131 -2.93 -4.37 5.52
N GLU A 132 -2.39 -3.23 6.00
CA GLU A 132 -3.17 -1.98 6.03
C GLU A 132 -3.55 -1.53 4.62
N PHE A 133 -2.64 -1.61 3.65
CA PHE A 133 -2.95 -1.34 2.25
C PHE A 133 -3.98 -2.31 1.65
N ALA A 134 -4.00 -3.57 2.08
CA ALA A 134 -4.99 -4.54 1.59
C ALA A 134 -6.42 -4.24 2.08
N ARG A 135 -6.55 -3.59 3.25
CA ARG A 135 -7.83 -3.24 3.86
C ARG A 135 -8.40 -1.92 3.39
N LEU A 136 -7.55 -1.03 2.87
CA LEU A 136 -7.89 0.35 2.55
C LEU A 136 -7.83 0.58 1.03
N PRO A 137 -8.72 1.43 0.48
CA PRO A 137 -8.75 1.75 -0.94
C PRO A 137 -7.71 2.81 -1.34
N TYR A 138 -6.66 3.00 -0.53
CA TYR A 138 -5.65 4.03 -0.74
C TYR A 138 -4.35 3.45 -1.26
N GLU A 139 -3.68 4.20 -2.14
CA GLU A 139 -2.37 3.84 -2.69
C GLU A 139 -1.20 4.39 -1.86
N GLU A 140 -1.48 5.33 -0.94
CA GLU A 140 -0.50 5.94 -0.06
C GLU A 140 -1.08 6.07 1.35
N LEU A 141 -0.23 5.87 2.37
CA LEU A 141 -0.59 6.06 3.78
C LEU A 141 0.43 6.98 4.46
N PRO A 142 -0.01 7.84 5.39
CA PRO A 142 0.88 8.71 6.15
C PRO A 142 1.72 7.90 7.13
N VAL A 143 2.97 8.32 7.27
CA VAL A 143 3.91 7.83 8.29
C VAL A 143 4.10 8.94 9.30
N ILE A 144 3.83 8.66 10.57
CA ILE A 144 3.99 9.60 11.69
C ILE A 144 5.20 9.26 12.53
N ALA A 145 5.73 10.25 13.25
CA ALA A 145 6.89 10.11 14.10
C ALA A 145 6.66 9.13 15.28
N ASP A 146 7.73 8.44 15.69
CA ASP A 146 7.71 7.50 16.82
C ASP A 146 7.81 8.19 18.19
N ASP A 147 8.03 9.50 18.20
CA ASP A 147 8.22 10.30 19.41
C ASP A 147 6.91 10.62 20.17
N GLY A 148 5.78 10.06 19.71
CA GLY A 148 4.46 10.33 20.25
C GLY A 148 3.85 11.66 19.81
N SER A 149 4.53 12.46 18.97
CA SER A 149 4.07 13.78 18.55
C SER A 149 2.95 13.78 17.53
N GLN A 150 2.62 12.64 16.93
CA GLN A 150 1.66 12.53 15.82
C GLN A 150 2.03 13.39 14.58
N ARG A 151 3.27 13.85 14.47
CA ARG A 151 3.75 14.63 13.33
C ARG A 151 3.96 13.74 12.12
N ILE A 152 3.52 14.19 10.95
CA ILE A 152 3.69 13.44 9.71
C ILE A 152 5.14 13.59 9.25
N MET A 153 5.83 12.46 9.05
CA MET A 153 7.19 12.38 8.52
C MET A 153 7.22 12.22 7.01
N GLY A 154 6.18 11.63 6.43
CA GLY A 154 6.12 11.36 5.01
C GLY A 154 4.88 10.56 4.63
N MET A 155 4.80 10.22 3.34
CA MET A 155 3.80 9.31 2.78
C MET A 155 4.52 8.06 2.27
N LEU A 156 3.99 6.89 2.60
CA LEU A 156 4.44 5.61 2.04
C LEU A 156 3.42 5.12 1.04
N GLY A 157 3.86 4.82 -0.16
CA GLY A 157 3.01 4.25 -1.19
C GLY A 157 3.11 2.72 -1.25
N ARG A 158 2.07 2.08 -1.75
CA ARG A 158 2.05 0.64 -2.04
C ARG A 158 3.17 0.23 -3.01
N ARG A 159 3.52 1.12 -3.95
CA ARG A 159 4.60 0.88 -4.94
C ARG A 159 5.97 0.74 -4.29
N GLU A 160 6.26 1.50 -3.27
CA GLU A 160 7.53 1.42 -2.53
C GLU A 160 7.67 0.07 -1.82
N ILE A 161 6.59 -0.44 -1.22
CA ILE A 161 6.59 -1.78 -0.61
C ILE A 161 6.80 -2.87 -1.68
N LEU A 162 6.12 -2.77 -2.82
CA LEU A 162 6.29 -3.73 -3.92
C LEU A 162 7.70 -3.66 -4.53
N ALA A 163 8.31 -2.47 -4.59
CA ALA A 163 9.70 -2.33 -5.04
C ALA A 163 10.67 -3.01 -4.08
N ALA A 164 10.48 -2.83 -2.76
CA ALA A 164 11.27 -3.50 -1.74
C ALA A 164 11.12 -5.02 -1.80
N TYR A 165 9.90 -5.51 -2.00
CA TYR A 165 9.62 -6.93 -2.21
C TYR A 165 10.37 -7.50 -3.42
N ASN A 166 10.32 -6.83 -4.57
CA ASN A 166 11.00 -7.27 -5.79
C ASN A 166 12.53 -7.28 -5.63
N LEU A 167 13.07 -6.33 -4.87
CA LEU A 167 14.50 -6.29 -4.58
C LEU A 167 14.95 -7.48 -3.73
N GLN A 168 14.17 -7.83 -2.70
CA GLN A 168 14.43 -8.98 -1.84
C GLN A 168 14.36 -10.30 -2.61
N LEU A 169 13.42 -10.44 -3.54
CA LEU A 169 13.32 -11.64 -4.37
C LEU A 169 14.58 -11.87 -5.20
N ARG A 170 15.10 -10.84 -5.86
CA ARG A 170 16.31 -10.94 -6.66
C ARG A 170 17.53 -11.34 -5.82
N GLY A 171 17.68 -10.76 -4.63
CA GLY A 171 18.76 -11.13 -3.72
C GLY A 171 18.70 -12.59 -3.25
N HIS A 172 17.49 -13.16 -3.11
CA HIS A 172 17.34 -14.56 -2.77
C HIS A 172 17.64 -15.50 -3.95
N GLU A 173 17.31 -15.10 -5.18
CA GLU A 173 17.61 -15.88 -6.39
C GLU A 173 19.12 -15.91 -6.68
N GLU A 174 19.81 -14.77 -6.52
CA GLU A 174 21.26 -14.67 -6.70
C GLU A 174 22.04 -15.47 -5.64
N GLY A 175 21.63 -15.42 -4.36
CA GLY A 175 22.27 -16.20 -3.30
C GLY A 175 22.08 -17.71 -3.44
N GLN A 176 20.97 -18.17 -4.01
CA GLN A 176 20.76 -19.60 -4.28
C GLN A 176 21.58 -20.09 -5.47
N ALA A 177 21.79 -19.26 -6.48
CA ALA A 177 22.62 -19.60 -7.64
C ALA A 177 24.12 -19.72 -7.29
N GLU A 178 24.61 -18.89 -6.34
CA GLU A 178 25.99 -18.96 -5.86
C GLU A 178 26.25 -20.20 -5.00
N ASP A 179 25.29 -20.60 -4.15
CA ASP A 179 25.41 -21.83 -3.32
C ASP A 179 25.39 -23.11 -4.18
N GLU A 180 24.66 -23.13 -5.28
CA GLU A 180 24.56 -24.28 -6.18
C GLU A 180 25.84 -24.46 -7.00
N THR A 181 26.51 -23.34 -7.39
CA THR A 181 27.79 -23.36 -8.11
C THR A 181 29.00 -23.63 -7.19
N ALA A 182 28.89 -23.38 -5.88
CA ALA A 182 29.95 -23.67 -4.91
C ALA A 182 29.94 -25.14 -4.41
N SER A 183 28.90 -25.90 -4.77
CA SER A 183 28.70 -27.31 -4.34
C SER A 183 29.05 -28.35 -5.41
N GLU A 184 29.49 -27.90 -6.59
CA GLU A 184 30.05 -28.74 -7.67
C GLU A 184 31.59 -28.70 -7.68
#